data_0e96df8494c0df7dda505e3ea54fba91
#
_entry.id   0e96df8494c0df7dda505e3ea54fba91
#
_cell.length_a   1.000
_cell.length_b   1.000
_cell.length_c   1.000
_cell.angle_alpha   90.00
_cell.angle_beta   90.00
_cell.angle_gamma   90.00
#
_symmetry.space_group_name_H-M   'P 1'
#
loop_
_entity.id
_entity.type
_entity.pdbx_description
1 polymer ?
#
loop_
_entity_poly.entity_id
_entity_poly.type
_entity_poly.pdbx_seq_one_letter_code
_entity_poly.pdbx_strand_id
1 'polypeptide(L)'
;FARYSNSLVKSCVDNKTHYTDITGENHWVKDLIDEHHKKASEEGTRIIPSCGYDSIPSDMGVFYSVKQMGKPIRKVTVYHSGQGGVSGGTTETMFTIGPLPKEKRDPFLLNPENSVSEKQRKLSKDGFEIKKIENTDSYSGMGLMSFANTRVVRRSSALYDADQKSYGSDFIFRELGSYPSKRSARLASFGLIFAFLVISTPLRHIVRRFLPKPGEGPDKVTRENGWFRGLFKVEAEDGEIKYFQIYGDGDPGYKATAQMVCESAITLATCDNLNSGRSFNLCLRLGNALLER
;
A
#
# COMPACT_ATOMS: atom_id res chain seq x y z
N PHE A 1 -6.06 5.69 12.94
CA PHE A 1 -7.33 5.77 12.20
C PHE A 1 -8.39 4.89 12.86
N ALA A 2 -8.22 3.59 12.99
CA ALA A 2 -9.19 2.65 13.54
C ALA A 2 -9.82 3.08 14.88
N ARG A 3 -9.07 3.81 15.72
CA ARG A 3 -9.54 4.24 17.03
C ARG A 3 -10.51 5.44 17.01
N TYR A 4 -10.39 6.33 16.00
CA TYR A 4 -11.06 7.64 16.05
C TYR A 4 -11.83 8.00 14.79
N SER A 5 -11.61 7.34 13.65
CA SER A 5 -12.10 7.83 12.36
C SER A 5 -13.43 7.22 11.90
N ASN A 6 -13.98 6.21 12.60
CA ASN A 6 -15.26 5.58 12.22
C ASN A 6 -16.40 6.58 12.06
N SER A 7 -16.60 7.45 13.07
CA SER A 7 -17.68 8.46 13.04
C SER A 7 -17.49 9.45 11.90
N LEU A 8 -16.24 9.81 11.57
CA LEU A 8 -15.94 10.72 10.47
C LEU A 8 -16.30 10.07 9.13
N VAL A 9 -15.83 8.84 8.87
CA VAL A 9 -16.14 8.12 7.61
C VAL A 9 -17.64 7.90 7.46
N LYS A 10 -18.32 7.48 8.56
CA LYS A 10 -19.78 7.36 8.58
C LYS A 10 -20.46 8.66 8.20
N SER A 11 -20.04 9.80 8.78
CA SER A 11 -20.59 11.11 8.46
C SER A 11 -20.34 11.51 7.00
N CYS A 12 -19.16 11.17 6.45
CA CYS A 12 -18.86 11.40 5.04
C CYS A 12 -19.81 10.62 4.13
N VAL A 13 -20.07 9.35 4.43
CA VAL A 13 -21.03 8.52 3.70
C VAL A 13 -22.44 9.07 3.81
N ASP A 14 -22.89 9.38 5.03
CA ASP A 14 -24.26 9.89 5.28
C ASP A 14 -24.53 11.24 4.61
N ASN A 15 -23.51 12.09 4.47
CA ASN A 15 -23.61 13.40 3.83
C ASN A 15 -23.08 13.44 2.38
N LYS A 16 -22.82 12.29 1.74
CA LYS A 16 -22.31 12.19 0.37
C LYS A 16 -21.03 13.00 0.15
N THR A 17 -20.19 13.10 1.15
CA THR A 17 -18.91 13.81 1.12
C THR A 17 -17.79 12.83 0.83
N HIS A 18 -16.93 13.14 -0.13
CA HIS A 18 -15.77 12.32 -0.45
C HIS A 18 -14.74 12.34 0.67
N TYR A 19 -13.99 11.25 0.82
CA TYR A 19 -13.02 11.07 1.89
C TYR A 19 -11.72 10.46 1.38
N THR A 20 -10.59 10.97 1.87
CA THR A 20 -9.26 10.35 1.73
C THR A 20 -8.53 10.36 3.05
N ASP A 21 -7.63 9.39 3.24
CA ASP A 21 -6.71 9.33 4.37
C ASP A 21 -5.38 8.67 3.99
N ILE A 22 -4.51 8.50 4.97
CA ILE A 22 -3.19 7.88 4.81
C ILE A 22 -3.04 6.63 5.69
N THR A 23 -4.14 5.91 5.95
CA THR A 23 -4.10 4.75 6.83
C THR A 23 -3.34 3.57 6.24
N GLY A 24 -2.53 2.89 7.06
CA GLY A 24 -1.96 1.56 6.80
C GLY A 24 -2.73 0.43 7.52
N GLU A 25 -3.85 0.75 8.18
CA GLU A 25 -4.60 -0.17 9.05
C GLU A 25 -5.64 -0.97 8.23
N ASN A 26 -5.18 -1.91 7.41
CA ASN A 26 -6.05 -2.68 6.49
C ASN A 26 -7.22 -3.41 7.17
N HIS A 27 -7.07 -3.84 8.43
CA HIS A 27 -8.15 -4.44 9.18
C HIS A 27 -9.32 -3.46 9.40
N TRP A 28 -9.02 -2.19 9.64
CA TRP A 28 -10.00 -1.14 9.75
C TRP A 28 -10.63 -0.78 8.39
N VAL A 29 -9.80 -0.72 7.34
CA VAL A 29 -10.30 -0.54 5.97
C VAL A 29 -11.28 -1.65 5.58
N LYS A 30 -11.03 -2.89 6.00
CA LYS A 30 -11.96 -4.01 5.79
C LYS A 30 -13.28 -3.78 6.51
N ASP A 31 -13.23 -3.39 7.78
CA ASP A 31 -14.43 -3.09 8.57
C ASP A 31 -15.24 -1.95 7.90
N LEU A 32 -14.59 -0.89 7.38
CA LEU A 32 -15.25 0.19 6.62
C LEU A 32 -15.87 -0.31 5.29
N ILE A 33 -15.20 -1.20 4.58
CA ILE A 33 -15.73 -1.80 3.34
C ILE A 33 -17.01 -2.56 3.66
N ASP A 34 -17.00 -3.40 4.69
CA ASP A 34 -18.13 -4.23 5.06
C ASP A 34 -19.34 -3.40 5.49
N GLU A 35 -19.11 -2.29 6.20
CA GLU A 35 -20.18 -1.44 6.71
C GLU A 35 -20.72 -0.45 5.67
N HIS A 36 -19.83 0.15 4.86
CA HIS A 36 -20.19 1.35 4.09
C HIS A 36 -20.10 1.18 2.57
N HIS A 37 -19.44 0.13 2.03
CA HIS A 37 -19.16 0.05 0.59
C HIS A 37 -20.44 0.09 -0.26
N LYS A 38 -21.47 -0.65 0.12
CA LYS A 38 -22.72 -0.71 -0.63
C LYS A 38 -23.38 0.67 -0.72
N LYS A 39 -23.63 1.30 0.42
CA LYS A 39 -24.28 2.62 0.49
C LYS A 39 -23.45 3.68 -0.25
N ALA A 40 -22.15 3.75 0.03
CA ALA A 40 -21.27 4.71 -0.64
C ALA A 40 -21.24 4.54 -2.16
N SER A 41 -21.29 3.29 -2.65
CA SER A 41 -21.33 3.00 -4.09
C SER A 41 -22.64 3.39 -4.74
N GLU A 42 -23.78 3.10 -4.11
CA GLU A 42 -25.11 3.46 -4.59
C GLU A 42 -25.32 4.98 -4.65
N GLU A 43 -24.77 5.71 -3.68
CA GLU A 43 -24.88 7.17 -3.58
C GLU A 43 -23.77 7.95 -4.33
N GLY A 44 -22.80 7.25 -4.93
CA GLY A 44 -21.69 7.87 -5.65
C GLY A 44 -20.63 8.50 -4.73
N THR A 45 -20.68 8.24 -3.42
CA THR A 45 -19.69 8.73 -2.45
C THR A 45 -18.38 7.97 -2.60
N ARG A 46 -17.28 8.70 -2.69
CA ARG A 46 -15.93 8.14 -2.87
C ARG A 46 -15.19 8.16 -1.56
N ILE A 47 -14.93 6.99 -0.99
CA ILE A 47 -14.14 6.80 0.23
C ILE A 47 -12.85 6.09 -0.19
N ILE A 48 -11.72 6.80 -0.15
CA ILE A 48 -10.43 6.30 -0.65
C ILE A 48 -9.38 6.39 0.46
N PRO A 49 -9.24 5.33 1.26
CA PRO A 49 -8.19 5.25 2.27
C PRO A 49 -6.82 4.97 1.65
N SER A 50 -5.77 5.10 2.44
CA SER A 50 -4.39 4.72 2.09
C SER A 50 -3.78 5.58 0.96
N CYS A 51 -4.10 6.87 0.89
CA CYS A 51 -3.59 7.82 -0.11
C CYS A 51 -2.21 8.41 0.26
N GLY A 52 -1.37 7.68 0.96
CA GLY A 52 -0.01 8.07 1.30
C GLY A 52 1.05 7.19 0.65
N TYR A 53 2.30 7.37 1.07
CA TYR A 53 3.41 6.55 0.61
C TYR A 53 3.18 5.04 0.89
N ASP A 54 2.39 4.73 1.88
CA ASP A 54 2.08 3.35 2.24
C ASP A 54 1.47 2.56 1.08
N SER A 55 0.73 3.22 0.17
CA SER A 55 0.09 2.48 -0.93
C SER A 55 0.16 3.17 -2.29
N ILE A 56 0.17 4.50 -2.38
CA ILE A 56 0.18 5.23 -3.67
C ILE A 56 1.30 4.75 -4.59
N PRO A 57 2.59 4.71 -4.18
CA PRO A 57 3.66 4.30 -5.09
C PRO A 57 3.51 2.85 -5.58
N SER A 58 3.05 1.94 -4.72
CA SER A 58 2.88 0.54 -5.10
C SER A 58 1.69 0.34 -6.03
N ASP A 59 0.52 0.88 -5.69
CA ASP A 59 -0.72 0.65 -6.43
C ASP A 59 -0.72 1.40 -7.77
N MET A 60 -0.36 2.69 -7.76
CA MET A 60 -0.26 3.50 -8.98
C MET A 60 0.91 3.06 -9.87
N GLY A 61 2.03 2.63 -9.28
CA GLY A 61 3.16 2.08 -10.03
C GLY A 61 2.82 0.78 -10.75
N VAL A 62 2.05 -0.11 -10.12
CA VAL A 62 1.52 -1.31 -10.80
C VAL A 62 0.55 -0.92 -11.90
N PHE A 63 -0.42 -0.04 -11.62
CA PHE A 63 -1.37 0.43 -12.61
C PHE A 63 -0.68 1.04 -13.84
N TYR A 64 0.27 1.94 -13.64
CA TYR A 64 1.07 2.52 -14.72
C TYR A 64 1.84 1.46 -15.51
N SER A 65 2.51 0.54 -14.82
CA SER A 65 3.30 -0.51 -15.45
C SER A 65 2.45 -1.45 -16.30
N VAL A 66 1.27 -1.86 -15.81
CA VAL A 66 0.32 -2.70 -16.56
C VAL A 66 -0.18 -1.96 -17.80
N LYS A 67 -0.52 -0.68 -17.66
CA LYS A 67 -0.94 0.18 -18.79
C LYS A 67 0.15 0.29 -19.84
N GLN A 68 1.41 0.48 -19.46
CA GLN A 68 2.55 0.58 -20.39
C GLN A 68 2.91 -0.76 -21.06
N MET A 69 2.66 -1.88 -20.38
CA MET A 69 2.84 -3.21 -21.00
C MET A 69 1.81 -3.47 -22.07
N GLY A 70 0.57 -3.01 -21.92
CA GLY A 70 -0.51 -3.17 -22.90
C GLY A 70 -0.93 -4.62 -23.16
N LYS A 71 -0.63 -5.53 -22.24
CA LYS A 71 -0.92 -6.97 -22.34
C LYS A 71 -1.15 -7.58 -20.94
N PRO A 72 -1.72 -8.81 -20.86
CA PRO A 72 -1.95 -9.48 -19.58
C PRO A 72 -0.65 -9.74 -18.82
N ILE A 73 -0.65 -9.41 -17.53
CA ILE A 73 0.49 -9.50 -16.64
C ILE A 73 0.35 -10.70 -15.70
N ARG A 74 1.34 -11.57 -15.72
CA ARG A 74 1.44 -12.70 -14.81
C ARG A 74 1.86 -12.29 -13.41
N LYS A 75 2.87 -11.39 -13.33
CA LYS A 75 3.46 -11.04 -12.03
C LYS A 75 4.12 -9.67 -12.04
N VAL A 76 3.93 -8.95 -10.95
CA VAL A 76 4.73 -7.76 -10.63
C VAL A 76 5.46 -7.99 -9.30
N THR A 77 6.77 -7.72 -9.29
CA THR A 77 7.58 -7.64 -8.07
C THR A 77 8.14 -6.25 -7.96
N VAL A 78 7.80 -5.55 -6.87
CA VAL A 78 8.37 -4.22 -6.60
C VAL A 78 9.43 -4.32 -5.51
N TYR A 79 10.51 -3.54 -5.68
CA TYR A 79 11.60 -3.41 -4.73
C TYR A 79 11.69 -1.95 -4.29
N HIS A 80 11.30 -1.68 -3.05
CA HIS A 80 11.33 -0.34 -2.47
C HIS A 80 12.63 -0.04 -1.76
N SER A 81 13.16 1.14 -1.99
CA SER A 81 14.24 1.75 -1.22
C SER A 81 13.89 3.21 -0.91
N GLY A 82 14.45 3.77 0.12
CA GLY A 82 14.23 5.15 0.48
C GLY A 82 15.10 5.60 1.65
N GLN A 83 15.11 6.89 1.86
CA GLN A 83 15.73 7.54 3.00
C GLN A 83 14.74 8.51 3.62
N GLY A 84 14.53 8.40 4.92
CA GLY A 84 13.59 9.23 5.66
C GLY A 84 13.49 8.77 7.10
N GLY A 85 12.52 9.29 7.83
CA GLY A 85 12.28 8.95 9.22
C GLY A 85 10.98 8.17 9.42
N VAL A 86 10.91 7.44 10.53
CA VAL A 86 9.66 6.78 10.95
C VAL A 86 8.79 7.78 11.68
N SER A 87 7.52 7.87 11.28
CA SER A 87 6.55 8.73 11.94
C SER A 87 5.95 8.08 13.18
N GLY A 88 5.51 8.90 14.13
CA GLY A 88 4.72 8.42 15.28
C GLY A 88 3.43 7.75 14.87
N GLY A 89 2.84 8.15 13.72
CA GLY A 89 1.67 7.49 13.11
C GLY A 89 2.00 6.07 12.64
N THR A 90 3.12 5.87 11.94
CA THR A 90 3.61 4.54 11.53
C THR A 90 3.86 3.65 12.74
N THR A 91 4.49 4.21 13.78
CA THR A 91 4.70 3.50 15.06
C THR A 91 3.37 3.03 15.65
N GLU A 92 2.38 3.91 15.77
CA GLU A 92 1.07 3.57 16.33
C GLU A 92 0.36 2.50 15.49
N THR A 93 0.43 2.58 14.17
CA THR A 93 -0.11 1.56 13.26
C THR A 93 0.52 0.17 13.53
N MET A 94 1.84 0.09 13.70
CA MET A 94 2.51 -1.17 14.05
C MET A 94 2.00 -1.76 15.38
N PHE A 95 1.79 -0.92 16.40
CA PHE A 95 1.25 -1.34 17.69
C PHE A 95 -0.22 -1.79 17.60
N THR A 96 -0.97 -1.27 16.67
CA THR A 96 -2.36 -1.66 16.41
C THR A 96 -2.43 -3.00 15.66
N ILE A 97 -1.56 -3.21 14.67
CA ILE A 97 -1.56 -4.41 13.82
C ILE A 97 -0.92 -5.62 14.54
N GLY A 98 0.12 -5.40 15.35
CA GLY A 98 0.88 -6.47 16.00
C GLY A 98 0.05 -7.52 16.73
N PRO A 99 -0.92 -7.14 17.57
CA PRO A 99 -1.76 -8.08 18.33
C PRO A 99 -2.94 -8.67 17.57
N LEU A 100 -3.17 -8.29 16.30
CA LEU A 100 -4.33 -8.77 15.55
C LEU A 100 -4.32 -10.29 15.34
N PRO A 101 -5.48 -10.95 15.33
CA PRO A 101 -5.59 -12.36 15.00
C PRO A 101 -5.23 -12.63 13.52
N LYS A 102 -4.98 -13.90 13.19
CA LYS A 102 -4.51 -14.30 11.84
C LYS A 102 -5.50 -13.90 10.74
N GLU A 103 -6.78 -13.99 11.00
CA GLU A 103 -7.88 -13.69 10.08
C GLU A 103 -7.82 -12.23 9.62
N LYS A 104 -7.55 -11.30 10.55
CA LYS A 104 -7.37 -9.86 10.25
C LYS A 104 -6.00 -9.52 9.64
N ARG A 105 -5.13 -10.51 9.45
CA ARG A 105 -3.82 -10.39 8.77
C ARG A 105 -3.76 -11.15 7.45
N ASP A 106 -4.89 -11.66 6.95
CA ASP A 106 -4.94 -12.39 5.68
C ASP A 106 -4.29 -11.57 4.54
N PRO A 107 -3.44 -12.18 3.70
CA PRO A 107 -2.84 -11.52 2.55
C PRO A 107 -3.83 -10.94 1.54
N PHE A 108 -5.07 -11.40 1.54
CA PHE A 108 -6.16 -10.98 0.65
C PHE A 108 -7.34 -10.37 1.42
N LEU A 109 -7.10 -9.85 2.62
CA LEU A 109 -8.12 -9.32 3.53
C LEU A 109 -9.08 -8.32 2.87
N LEU A 110 -8.57 -7.47 1.97
CA LEU A 110 -9.36 -6.42 1.32
C LEU A 110 -10.05 -6.88 0.03
N ASN A 111 -9.74 -8.07 -0.48
CA ASN A 111 -10.31 -8.57 -1.71
C ASN A 111 -11.81 -8.85 -1.57
N PRO A 112 -12.60 -8.64 -2.64
CA PRO A 112 -13.98 -9.10 -2.68
C PRO A 112 -14.06 -10.61 -2.45
N GLU A 113 -15.17 -11.07 -1.88
CA GLU A 113 -15.41 -12.50 -1.70
C GLU A 113 -15.34 -13.25 -3.04
N ASN A 114 -14.79 -14.46 -3.02
CA ASN A 114 -14.62 -15.34 -4.18
C ASN A 114 -13.79 -14.76 -5.35
N SER A 115 -13.09 -13.64 -5.16
CA SER A 115 -12.26 -13.02 -6.21
C SER A 115 -10.81 -13.54 -6.27
N VAL A 116 -10.44 -14.50 -5.44
CA VAL A 116 -9.07 -15.00 -5.32
C VAL A 116 -9.02 -16.49 -5.61
N SER A 117 -8.29 -16.89 -6.66
CA SER A 117 -8.06 -18.30 -6.96
C SER A 117 -7.13 -18.97 -5.94
N GLU A 118 -7.21 -20.29 -5.79
CA GLU A 118 -6.25 -21.05 -4.97
C GLU A 118 -4.81 -20.87 -5.44
N LYS A 119 -4.60 -20.73 -6.73
CA LYS A 119 -3.31 -20.49 -7.35
C LYS A 119 -2.75 -19.12 -6.95
N GLN A 120 -3.55 -18.05 -7.04
CA GLN A 120 -3.17 -16.72 -6.56
C GLN A 120 -2.84 -16.74 -5.07
N ARG A 121 -3.68 -17.37 -4.24
CA ARG A 121 -3.47 -17.49 -2.80
C ARG A 121 -2.16 -18.21 -2.46
N LYS A 122 -1.79 -19.23 -3.23
CA LYS A 122 -0.54 -19.97 -3.07
C LYS A 122 0.70 -19.18 -3.51
N LEU A 123 0.62 -18.46 -4.63
CA LEU A 123 1.77 -17.80 -5.28
C LEU A 123 1.99 -16.35 -4.81
N SER A 124 0.93 -15.65 -4.39
CA SER A 124 0.99 -14.28 -3.87
C SER A 124 1.07 -14.22 -2.34
N LYS A 125 1.69 -15.20 -1.69
CA LYS A 125 1.90 -15.18 -0.24
C LYS A 125 2.79 -14.02 0.15
N ASP A 126 2.50 -13.42 1.30
CA ASP A 126 3.44 -12.51 1.94
C ASP A 126 4.70 -13.27 2.31
N GLY A 127 5.83 -12.61 2.16
CA GLY A 127 7.12 -13.19 2.47
C GLY A 127 8.23 -12.42 1.77
N PHE A 128 9.45 -12.72 2.13
CA PHE A 128 10.63 -12.12 1.52
C PHE A 128 11.66 -13.21 1.19
N GLU A 129 12.57 -12.85 0.29
CA GLU A 129 13.74 -13.62 -0.04
C GLU A 129 14.96 -12.71 -0.08
N ILE A 130 16.12 -13.21 0.31
CA ILE A 130 17.35 -12.43 0.29
C ILE A 130 18.20 -12.92 -0.87
N LYS A 131 18.08 -12.21 -1.99
CA LYS A 131 18.85 -12.50 -3.21
C LYS A 131 19.27 -11.21 -3.92
N LYS A 132 20.25 -11.27 -4.81
CA LYS A 132 20.61 -10.12 -5.64
C LYS A 132 19.44 -9.78 -6.57
N ILE A 133 19.11 -8.50 -6.66
CA ILE A 133 18.08 -8.01 -7.58
C ILE A 133 18.70 -7.93 -8.96
N GLU A 134 18.04 -8.54 -9.95
CA GLU A 134 18.51 -8.57 -11.32
C GLU A 134 18.75 -7.16 -11.87
N ASN A 135 19.81 -6.99 -12.65
CA ASN A 135 20.22 -5.73 -13.26
C ASN A 135 20.54 -4.59 -12.26
N THR A 136 20.86 -4.94 -11.00
CA THR A 136 21.25 -3.97 -9.96
C THR A 136 22.38 -4.52 -9.09
N ASP A 137 22.98 -3.65 -8.27
CA ASP A 137 23.92 -4.05 -7.21
C ASP A 137 23.26 -4.22 -5.85
N SER A 138 21.94 -4.18 -5.81
CA SER A 138 21.15 -4.27 -4.59
C SER A 138 20.67 -5.69 -4.30
N TYR A 139 20.24 -5.90 -3.06
CA TYR A 139 19.70 -7.18 -2.57
C TYR A 139 18.27 -6.99 -2.06
N SER A 140 17.41 -7.94 -2.38
CA SER A 140 16.05 -7.99 -1.84
C SER A 140 16.05 -8.40 -0.37
N GLY A 141 15.04 -7.97 0.36
CA GLY A 141 14.75 -8.34 1.73
C GLY A 141 13.33 -7.96 2.12
N MET A 142 12.99 -8.05 3.38
CA MET A 142 11.67 -7.68 3.88
C MET A 142 11.44 -6.17 3.69
N GLY A 143 10.31 -5.79 3.11
CA GLY A 143 9.85 -4.41 3.01
C GLY A 143 9.02 -4.01 4.22
N LEU A 144 9.25 -2.81 4.75
CA LEU A 144 8.55 -2.31 5.94
C LEU A 144 7.03 -2.22 5.72
N MET A 145 6.63 -1.70 4.55
CA MET A 145 5.22 -1.44 4.23
C MET A 145 4.55 -2.55 3.42
N SER A 146 5.26 -3.63 3.10
CA SER A 146 4.76 -4.72 2.25
C SER A 146 3.44 -5.32 2.75
N PHE A 147 3.23 -5.37 4.07
CA PHE A 147 1.98 -5.87 4.65
C PHE A 147 0.78 -4.95 4.37
N ALA A 148 0.97 -3.64 4.32
CA ALA A 148 -0.10 -2.72 3.98
C ALA A 148 -0.36 -2.72 2.47
N ASN A 149 0.68 -2.49 1.69
CA ASN A 149 0.61 -2.26 0.26
C ASN A 149 0.09 -3.45 -0.54
N THR A 150 0.52 -4.67 -0.18
CA THR A 150 0.09 -5.88 -0.89
C THR A 150 -1.41 -6.09 -0.87
N ARG A 151 -2.11 -5.73 0.21
CA ARG A 151 -3.58 -5.84 0.32
C ARG A 151 -4.26 -4.85 -0.62
N VAL A 152 -3.75 -3.62 -0.69
CA VAL A 152 -4.32 -2.57 -1.56
C VAL A 152 -4.17 -2.95 -3.02
N VAL A 153 -2.96 -3.32 -3.46
CA VAL A 153 -2.70 -3.70 -4.87
C VAL A 153 -3.49 -4.94 -5.29
N ARG A 154 -3.59 -5.96 -4.42
CA ARG A 154 -4.39 -7.17 -4.70
C ARG A 154 -5.87 -6.86 -4.80
N ARG A 155 -6.39 -5.96 -3.96
CA ARG A 155 -7.77 -5.47 -4.09
C ARG A 155 -7.96 -4.72 -5.40
N SER A 156 -7.05 -3.83 -5.77
CA SER A 156 -7.12 -3.10 -7.05
C SER A 156 -7.21 -4.05 -8.22
N SER A 157 -6.33 -5.05 -8.29
CA SER A 157 -6.39 -6.09 -9.32
C SER A 157 -7.74 -6.80 -9.37
N ALA A 158 -8.24 -7.28 -8.23
CA ALA A 158 -9.51 -8.01 -8.17
C ALA A 158 -10.71 -7.16 -8.61
N LEU A 159 -10.70 -5.86 -8.32
CA LEU A 159 -11.76 -4.94 -8.75
C LEU A 159 -11.66 -4.61 -10.25
N TYR A 160 -10.45 -4.56 -10.82
CA TYR A 160 -10.25 -4.44 -12.27
C TYR A 160 -10.72 -5.71 -13.00
N ASP A 161 -10.47 -6.90 -12.46
CA ASP A 161 -10.97 -8.16 -13.02
C ASP A 161 -12.50 -8.15 -13.12
N ALA A 162 -13.18 -7.68 -12.08
CA ALA A 162 -14.62 -7.54 -12.06
C ALA A 162 -15.15 -6.51 -13.07
N ASP A 163 -14.32 -5.54 -13.52
CA ASP A 163 -14.65 -4.57 -14.56
C ASP A 163 -14.23 -5.02 -15.98
N GLN A 164 -13.78 -6.27 -16.13
CA GLN A 164 -13.23 -6.82 -17.38
C GLN A 164 -12.02 -6.05 -17.93
N LYS A 165 -11.27 -5.39 -17.05
CA LYS A 165 -10.03 -4.65 -17.33
C LYS A 165 -8.82 -5.31 -16.67
N SER A 166 -8.87 -6.63 -16.52
CA SER A 166 -7.93 -7.45 -15.74
C SER A 166 -6.46 -7.09 -15.95
N TYR A 167 -5.69 -7.12 -14.88
CA TYR A 167 -4.24 -7.07 -14.99
C TYR A 167 -3.69 -8.37 -15.62
N GLY A 168 -4.35 -9.51 -15.44
CA GLY A 168 -4.01 -10.83 -15.93
C GLY A 168 -4.80 -11.92 -15.22
N SER A 169 -4.86 -13.12 -15.79
CA SER A 169 -5.77 -14.21 -15.34
C SER A 169 -5.56 -14.67 -13.90
N ASP A 170 -4.31 -14.70 -13.44
CA ASP A 170 -3.90 -15.06 -12.07
C ASP A 170 -2.81 -14.10 -11.58
N PHE A 171 -3.10 -12.81 -11.62
CA PHE A 171 -2.14 -11.76 -11.29
C PHE A 171 -1.49 -11.97 -9.91
N ILE A 172 -0.15 -11.97 -9.90
CA ILE A 172 0.66 -12.14 -8.70
C ILE A 172 1.35 -10.83 -8.37
N PHE A 173 1.18 -10.36 -7.14
CA PHE A 173 1.90 -9.18 -6.65
C PHE A 173 2.78 -9.52 -5.45
N ARG A 174 4.04 -9.06 -5.49
CA ARG A 174 5.00 -9.15 -4.39
C ARG A 174 5.68 -7.81 -4.16
N GLU A 175 5.86 -7.45 -2.90
CA GLU A 175 6.59 -6.25 -2.50
C GLU A 175 7.73 -6.60 -1.55
N LEU A 176 8.92 -6.07 -1.83
CA LEU A 176 10.17 -6.34 -1.13
C LEU A 176 10.91 -5.03 -0.86
N GLY A 177 11.77 -5.02 0.13
CA GLY A 177 12.76 -3.99 0.34
C GLY A 177 13.98 -4.20 -0.56
N SER A 178 14.62 -3.11 -0.98
CA SER A 178 15.89 -3.09 -1.70
C SER A 178 17.00 -2.53 -0.81
N TYR A 179 18.09 -3.25 -0.69
CA TYR A 179 19.19 -2.98 0.24
C TYR A 179 20.54 -3.00 -0.49
N PRO A 180 21.52 -2.16 -0.09
CA PRO A 180 22.79 -2.03 -0.78
C PRO A 180 23.70 -3.27 -0.64
N SER A 181 23.43 -4.17 0.31
CA SER A 181 24.23 -5.38 0.49
C SER A 181 23.40 -6.54 1.05
N LYS A 182 23.88 -7.76 0.86
CA LYS A 182 23.27 -8.97 1.43
C LYS A 182 23.24 -8.94 2.96
N ARG A 183 24.26 -8.32 3.58
CA ARG A 183 24.32 -8.17 5.04
C ARG A 183 23.24 -7.21 5.54
N SER A 184 23.11 -6.03 4.91
CA SER A 184 22.06 -5.07 5.29
C SER A 184 20.67 -5.62 5.04
N ALA A 185 20.42 -6.36 3.95
CA ALA A 185 19.17 -7.04 3.70
C ALA A 185 18.79 -8.05 4.81
N ARG A 186 19.79 -8.83 5.28
CA ARG A 186 19.59 -9.76 6.40
C ARG A 186 19.29 -9.04 7.69
N LEU A 187 20.11 -8.06 8.07
CA LEU A 187 19.94 -7.31 9.32
C LEU A 187 18.58 -6.60 9.36
N ALA A 188 18.19 -5.92 8.28
CA ALA A 188 16.90 -5.25 8.20
C ALA A 188 15.74 -6.25 8.27
N SER A 189 15.78 -7.35 7.51
CA SER A 189 14.71 -8.35 7.50
C SER A 189 14.52 -9.02 8.85
N PHE A 190 15.59 -9.50 9.49
CA PHE A 190 15.51 -10.12 10.79
C PHE A 190 15.19 -9.12 11.90
N GLY A 191 15.67 -7.86 11.78
CA GLY A 191 15.32 -6.76 12.68
C GLY A 191 13.83 -6.44 12.63
N LEU A 192 13.22 -6.38 11.44
CA LEU A 192 11.78 -6.17 11.29
C LEU A 192 10.96 -7.33 11.86
N ILE A 193 11.38 -8.59 11.63
CA ILE A 193 10.72 -9.76 12.22
C ILE A 193 10.79 -9.70 13.75
N PHE A 194 11.97 -9.42 14.29
CA PHE A 194 12.17 -9.30 15.74
C PHE A 194 11.31 -8.18 16.33
N ALA A 195 11.32 -6.99 15.70
CA ALA A 195 10.48 -5.87 16.14
C ALA A 195 8.99 -6.25 16.13
N PHE A 196 8.51 -6.93 15.08
CA PHE A 196 7.13 -7.39 15.00
C PHE A 196 6.79 -8.41 16.10
N LEU A 197 7.70 -9.36 16.37
CA LEU A 197 7.53 -10.32 17.46
C LEU A 197 7.43 -9.60 18.81
N VAL A 198 8.33 -8.66 19.10
CA VAL A 198 8.32 -7.89 20.36
C VAL A 198 7.03 -7.08 20.50
N ILE A 199 6.60 -6.39 19.44
CA ILE A 199 5.36 -5.60 19.44
C ILE A 199 4.12 -6.48 19.64
N SER A 200 4.17 -7.75 19.22
CA SER A 200 3.09 -8.70 19.42
C SER A 200 3.01 -9.28 20.85
N THR A 201 3.95 -8.92 21.73
CA THR A 201 4.02 -9.37 23.12
C THR A 201 3.77 -8.23 24.12
N PRO A 202 3.60 -8.48 25.42
CA PRO A 202 3.53 -7.43 26.45
C PRO A 202 4.77 -6.51 26.50
N LEU A 203 5.92 -6.94 26.00
CA LEU A 203 7.15 -6.12 25.91
C LEU A 203 6.94 -4.85 25.06
N ARG A 204 5.91 -4.81 24.21
CA ARG A 204 5.52 -3.62 23.46
C ARG A 204 5.39 -2.36 24.32
N HIS A 205 4.91 -2.49 25.57
CA HIS A 205 4.74 -1.35 26.47
C HIS A 205 6.08 -0.72 26.90
N ILE A 206 7.15 -1.52 26.92
CA ILE A 206 8.51 -1.04 27.20
C ILE A 206 9.08 -0.36 25.96
N VAL A 207 9.02 -1.04 24.80
CA VAL A 207 9.58 -0.55 23.53
C VAL A 207 8.92 0.76 23.09
N ARG A 208 7.61 0.91 23.34
CA ARG A 208 6.86 2.14 23.02
C ARG A 208 7.46 3.42 23.61
N ARG A 209 8.19 3.32 24.73
CA ARG A 209 8.83 4.48 25.39
C ARG A 209 10.00 5.05 24.60
N PHE A 210 10.59 4.24 23.69
CA PHE A 210 11.77 4.59 22.89
C PHE A 210 11.43 4.92 21.44
N LEU A 211 10.18 4.83 21.04
CA LEU A 211 9.73 5.09 19.67
C LEU A 211 9.01 6.43 19.57
N PRO A 212 9.00 7.07 18.39
CA PRO A 212 8.28 8.32 18.16
C PRO A 212 6.81 8.21 18.57
N LYS A 213 6.31 9.21 19.30
CA LYS A 213 4.91 9.32 19.72
C LYS A 213 4.07 9.92 18.59
N PRO A 214 2.72 9.76 18.64
CA PRO A 214 1.83 10.50 17.76
C PRO A 214 2.14 12.01 17.76
N GLY A 215 2.31 12.57 16.56
CA GLY A 215 2.74 13.96 16.36
C GLY A 215 4.26 14.17 16.31
N GLU A 216 5.06 13.18 16.68
CA GLU A 216 6.51 13.22 16.53
C GLU A 216 6.95 12.57 15.21
N GLY A 217 8.10 13.03 14.68
CA GLY A 217 8.66 12.49 13.43
C GLY A 217 10.04 13.08 13.13
N PRO A 218 10.58 12.85 11.93
CA PRO A 218 11.89 13.35 11.54
C PRO A 218 11.96 14.89 11.53
N ASP A 219 13.14 15.41 11.75
CA ASP A 219 13.42 16.85 11.66
C ASP A 219 13.24 17.39 10.22
N LYS A 220 13.30 18.71 10.08
CA LYS A 220 13.11 19.37 8.79
C LYS A 220 14.15 18.93 7.76
N VAL A 221 15.41 18.78 8.17
CA VAL A 221 16.52 18.39 7.28
C VAL A 221 16.28 16.98 6.72
N THR A 222 15.93 16.04 7.56
CA THR A 222 15.59 14.65 7.16
C THR A 222 14.37 14.64 6.22
N ARG A 223 13.33 15.44 6.50
CA ARG A 223 12.13 15.51 5.65
C ARG A 223 12.43 16.08 4.26
N GLU A 224 13.26 17.12 4.17
CA GLU A 224 13.59 17.76 2.90
C GLU A 224 14.56 16.95 2.04
N ASN A 225 15.54 16.28 2.67
CA ASN A 225 16.57 15.51 1.96
C ASN A 225 16.23 14.01 1.84
N GLY A 226 15.05 13.60 2.28
CA GLY A 226 14.55 12.25 2.06
C GLY A 226 14.26 11.97 0.59
N TRP A 227 14.10 10.71 0.26
CA TRP A 227 13.73 10.26 -1.07
C TRP A 227 13.14 8.84 -0.98
N PHE A 228 12.42 8.44 -2.02
CA PHE A 228 11.98 7.06 -2.19
C PHE A 228 12.12 6.61 -3.64
N ARG A 229 12.21 5.30 -3.83
CA ARG A 229 12.31 4.67 -5.14
C ARG A 229 11.60 3.30 -5.11
N GLY A 230 10.81 3.03 -6.13
CA GLY A 230 10.24 1.72 -6.40
C GLY A 230 10.74 1.22 -7.76
N LEU A 231 11.36 0.04 -7.79
CA LEU A 231 11.75 -0.67 -9.02
C LEU A 231 10.76 -1.81 -9.23
N PHE A 232 10.01 -1.77 -10.32
CA PHE A 232 8.98 -2.74 -10.70
C PHE A 232 9.54 -3.68 -11.76
N LYS A 233 9.67 -4.96 -11.43
CA LYS A 233 9.89 -6.04 -12.39
C LYS A 233 8.52 -6.58 -12.79
N VAL A 234 8.14 -6.37 -14.04
CA VAL A 234 6.85 -6.76 -14.61
C VAL A 234 7.03 -7.90 -15.58
N GLU A 235 6.36 -9.01 -15.32
CA GLU A 235 6.42 -10.23 -16.08
C GLU A 235 5.06 -10.48 -16.74
N ALA A 236 4.97 -10.37 -18.07
CA ALA A 236 3.75 -10.66 -18.82
C ALA A 236 3.46 -12.17 -18.89
N GLU A 237 2.22 -12.54 -19.24
CA GLU A 237 1.83 -13.95 -19.41
C GLU A 237 2.57 -14.65 -20.56
N ASP A 238 2.97 -13.91 -21.61
CA ASP A 238 3.77 -14.40 -22.74
C ASP A 238 5.27 -14.52 -22.44
N GLY A 239 5.70 -14.14 -21.23
CA GLY A 239 7.09 -14.24 -20.78
C GLY A 239 7.93 -12.97 -21.01
N GLU A 240 7.40 -11.91 -21.63
CA GLU A 240 8.11 -10.63 -21.72
C GLU A 240 8.33 -10.04 -20.34
N ILE A 241 9.52 -9.49 -20.10
CA ILE A 241 9.88 -8.81 -18.84
C ILE A 241 10.29 -7.39 -19.14
N LYS A 242 9.66 -6.43 -18.45
CA LYS A 242 10.07 -5.02 -18.43
C LYS A 242 10.29 -4.52 -17.02
N TYR A 243 11.12 -3.50 -16.91
CA TYR A 243 11.40 -2.81 -15.65
C TYR A 243 10.90 -1.37 -15.74
N PHE A 244 10.17 -0.98 -14.71
CA PHE A 244 9.71 0.40 -14.53
C PHE A 244 10.22 0.93 -13.21
N GLN A 245 10.37 2.22 -13.12
CA GLN A 245 10.83 2.87 -11.89
C GLN A 245 9.97 4.08 -11.58
N ILE A 246 9.66 4.22 -10.31
CA ILE A 246 9.17 5.48 -9.74
C ILE A 246 10.20 6.02 -8.78
N TYR A 247 10.27 7.33 -8.69
CA TYR A 247 11.16 8.05 -7.81
C TYR A 247 10.43 9.29 -7.29
N GLY A 248 10.69 9.66 -6.05
CA GLY A 248 10.20 10.91 -5.49
C GLY A 248 11.16 11.49 -4.48
N ASP A 249 11.24 12.82 -4.49
CA ASP A 249 11.99 13.61 -3.53
C ASP A 249 11.17 13.85 -2.27
N GLY A 250 11.88 13.96 -1.15
CA GLY A 250 11.30 14.15 0.16
C GLY A 250 11.10 12.85 0.92
N ASP A 251 11.09 12.99 2.23
CA ASP A 251 10.86 11.88 3.16
C ASP A 251 9.53 11.18 2.88
N PRO A 252 9.52 9.86 2.69
CA PRO A 252 8.30 9.11 2.44
C PRO A 252 7.30 9.16 3.59
N GLY A 253 7.77 9.29 4.84
CA GLY A 253 6.91 9.28 6.02
C GLY A 253 6.05 10.53 6.20
N TYR A 254 6.50 11.70 5.71
CA TYR A 254 5.77 12.96 5.86
C TYR A 254 5.66 13.77 4.56
N LYS A 255 6.77 14.23 3.97
CA LYS A 255 6.72 15.16 2.85
C LYS A 255 6.04 14.55 1.63
N ALA A 256 6.51 13.40 1.17
CA ALA A 256 5.93 12.72 0.02
C ALA A 256 4.50 12.23 0.31
N THR A 257 4.25 11.71 1.50
CA THR A 257 2.90 11.30 1.93
C THR A 257 1.91 12.46 1.94
N ALA A 258 2.31 13.64 2.45
CA ALA A 258 1.46 14.83 2.43
C ALA A 258 1.11 15.27 1.01
N GLN A 259 2.10 15.27 0.10
CA GLN A 259 1.86 15.56 -1.32
C GLN A 259 0.87 14.57 -1.95
N MET A 260 1.07 13.27 -1.74
CA MET A 260 0.22 12.22 -2.29
C MET A 260 -1.23 12.32 -1.82
N VAL A 261 -1.48 12.55 -0.53
CA VAL A 261 -2.85 12.68 -0.03
C VAL A 261 -3.51 13.96 -0.48
N CYS A 262 -2.77 15.08 -0.57
CA CYS A 262 -3.29 16.33 -1.10
C CYS A 262 -3.67 16.20 -2.58
N GLU A 263 -2.81 15.62 -3.43
CA GLU A 263 -3.12 15.40 -4.84
C GLU A 263 -4.29 14.44 -5.03
N SER A 264 -4.40 13.41 -4.19
CA SER A 264 -5.56 12.52 -4.18
C SER A 264 -6.85 13.26 -3.84
N ALA A 265 -6.83 14.13 -2.82
CA ALA A 265 -7.98 14.94 -2.43
C ALA A 265 -8.38 15.95 -3.52
N ILE A 266 -7.40 16.63 -4.12
CA ILE A 266 -7.64 17.58 -5.22
C ILE A 266 -8.22 16.84 -6.45
N THR A 267 -7.66 15.68 -6.78
CA THR A 267 -8.18 14.84 -7.88
C THR A 267 -9.64 14.46 -7.64
N LEU A 268 -9.99 14.05 -6.42
CA LEU A 268 -11.37 13.74 -6.04
C LEU A 268 -12.30 14.96 -6.16
N ALA A 269 -11.82 16.14 -5.82
CA ALA A 269 -12.61 17.37 -5.81
C ALA A 269 -12.78 18.00 -7.21
N THR A 270 -11.83 17.77 -8.14
CA THR A 270 -11.79 18.48 -9.42
C THR A 270 -12.08 17.61 -10.64
N CYS A 271 -12.07 16.27 -10.50
CA CYS A 271 -12.31 15.37 -11.64
C CYS A 271 -13.74 14.81 -11.61
N ASP A 272 -14.61 15.36 -12.43
CA ASP A 272 -16.02 14.93 -12.55
C ASP A 272 -16.16 13.53 -13.15
N ASN A 273 -15.28 13.15 -14.07
CA ASN A 273 -15.33 11.90 -14.84
C ASN A 273 -14.70 10.69 -14.14
N LEU A 274 -14.51 10.74 -12.82
CA LEU A 274 -14.06 9.56 -12.08
C LEU A 274 -15.18 8.50 -12.05
N ASN A 275 -14.87 7.29 -12.47
CA ASN A 275 -15.83 6.17 -12.55
C ASN A 275 -16.76 6.11 -11.33
N SER A 276 -18.09 6.12 -11.55
CA SER A 276 -19.09 5.98 -10.51
C SER A 276 -19.21 4.51 -10.04
N GLY A 277 -19.64 4.28 -8.80
CA GLY A 277 -20.13 2.99 -8.35
C GLY A 277 -19.20 2.13 -7.49
N ARG A 278 -17.89 2.42 -7.31
CA ARG A 278 -17.00 1.60 -6.45
C ARG A 278 -16.14 2.45 -5.53
N SER A 279 -16.58 2.62 -4.31
CA SER A 279 -15.80 3.21 -3.21
C SER A 279 -14.68 2.28 -2.73
N PHE A 280 -13.72 2.79 -1.96
CA PHE A 280 -12.63 2.02 -1.35
C PHE A 280 -11.61 1.40 -2.33
N ASN A 281 -11.26 2.11 -3.41
CA ASN A 281 -10.15 1.73 -4.25
C ASN A 281 -9.44 2.93 -4.86
N LEU A 282 -8.11 2.95 -4.75
CA LEU A 282 -7.24 4.03 -5.18
C LEU A 282 -7.16 4.12 -6.71
N CYS A 283 -6.63 3.08 -7.36
CA CYS A 283 -6.41 3.07 -8.81
C CYS A 283 -7.67 3.19 -9.62
N LEU A 284 -8.74 2.50 -9.24
CA LEU A 284 -10.03 2.56 -9.95
C LEU A 284 -10.64 3.95 -9.93
N ARG A 285 -10.37 4.73 -8.89
CA ARG A 285 -10.97 6.05 -8.72
C ARG A 285 -10.10 7.17 -9.21
N LEU A 286 -8.83 7.15 -8.87
CA LEU A 286 -7.90 8.22 -9.19
C LEU A 286 -7.13 7.92 -10.49
N GLY A 287 -6.72 6.66 -10.70
CA GLY A 287 -6.13 6.11 -11.93
C GLY A 287 -5.37 7.10 -12.80
N ASN A 288 -5.82 7.28 -14.03
CA ASN A 288 -5.18 8.18 -14.98
C ASN A 288 -5.13 9.63 -14.49
N ALA A 289 -6.20 10.12 -13.83
CA ALA A 289 -6.26 11.51 -13.37
C ALA A 289 -5.19 11.84 -12.33
N LEU A 290 -4.79 10.87 -11.48
CA LEU A 290 -3.71 11.06 -10.53
C LEU A 290 -2.32 10.88 -11.16
N LEU A 291 -2.19 10.05 -12.22
CA LEU A 291 -0.93 9.90 -12.94
C LEU A 291 -0.53 11.14 -13.75
N GLU A 292 -1.49 11.97 -14.11
CA GLU A 292 -1.29 13.20 -14.89
C GLU A 292 -0.92 14.42 -14.02
N ARG A 293 -0.94 14.26 -12.69
CA ARG A 293 -0.54 15.26 -11.68
C ARG A 293 0.83 14.99 -11.09
#